data_334fa220c598d6b18ec96d86af2617e6
#
_entry.id   334fa220c598d6b18ec96d86af2617e6
#
_cell.length_a   1.000
_cell.length_b   1.000
_cell.length_c   1.000
_cell.angle_alpha   90.00
_cell.angle_beta   90.00
_cell.angle_gamma   90.00
#
_symmetry.space_group_name_H-M   'P 1'
#
loop_
_entity.id
_entity.type
_entity.pdbx_description
1 polymer ?
#
loop_
_entity_poly.entity_id
_entity_poly.type
_entity_poly.pdbx_seq_one_letter_code
_entity_poly.pdbx_strand_id
1 'polypeptide(L)'
;MAKTADDTIAMRISKVLADRIISGAIEPGARLRQDHIAEEFQTSHVPVREAFRRLEAQGLAASEPRRGVRVAAFDLGEVREVAEMRAALEVLALRHAAPHLTASILNLAEEATKAGDKSRDVRSWEEANRTFHRLILAPCGMPRLIATIDDLHAASARFLFAAWRSEWEIRTDQDHRAILSALRQGNTESAAATLGRHVQWIGQKPVKTASGKMREAFAIVG
;
A
#
# COMPACT_ATOMS: atom_id res chain seq x y z
N MET A 1 -20.21 6.47 20.79
CA MET A 1 -19.90 5.33 21.68
C MET A 1 -18.46 5.48 22.15
N ALA A 2 -18.21 5.45 23.47
CA ALA A 2 -16.85 5.49 24.02
C ALA A 2 -16.13 4.18 23.65
N LYS A 3 -14.90 4.28 23.08
CA LYS A 3 -14.06 3.12 22.83
C LYS A 3 -13.71 2.46 24.16
N THR A 4 -13.90 1.15 24.28
CA THR A 4 -13.50 0.39 25.45
C THR A 4 -11.98 0.35 25.55
N ALA A 5 -11.42 0.11 26.76
CA ALA A 5 -9.96 -0.03 26.95
C ALA A 5 -9.39 -1.17 26.07
N ASP A 6 -10.15 -2.25 25.88
CA ASP A 6 -9.80 -3.39 25.02
C ASP A 6 -9.74 -2.99 23.54
N ASP A 7 -10.61 -2.10 23.07
CA ASP A 7 -10.54 -1.57 21.70
C ASP A 7 -9.28 -0.75 21.45
N THR A 8 -8.82 -0.01 22.45
CA THR A 8 -7.58 0.77 22.40
C THR A 8 -6.36 -0.13 22.37
N ILE A 9 -6.36 -1.20 23.17
CA ILE A 9 -5.27 -2.21 23.19
C ILE A 9 -5.25 -3.01 21.89
N ALA A 10 -6.39 -3.50 21.40
CA ALA A 10 -6.48 -4.20 20.12
C ALA A 10 -5.95 -3.37 18.95
N MET A 11 -6.28 -2.07 18.95
CA MET A 11 -5.78 -1.13 17.94
C MET A 11 -4.26 -0.94 18.03
N ARG A 12 -3.71 -0.83 19.23
CA ARG A 12 -2.26 -0.72 19.45
C ARG A 12 -1.54 -2.00 18.99
N ILE A 13 -2.06 -3.18 19.35
CA ILE A 13 -1.50 -4.47 18.94
C ILE A 13 -1.52 -4.59 17.42
N SER A 14 -2.68 -4.35 16.78
CA SER A 14 -2.81 -4.44 15.33
C SER A 14 -1.84 -3.50 14.61
N LYS A 15 -1.65 -2.28 15.10
CA LYS A 15 -0.71 -1.32 14.53
C LYS A 15 0.74 -1.82 14.65
N VAL A 16 1.16 -2.27 15.82
CA VAL A 16 2.54 -2.76 16.04
C VAL A 16 2.81 -4.00 15.20
N LEU A 17 1.86 -4.94 15.13
CA LEU A 17 2.00 -6.14 14.30
C LEU A 17 1.99 -5.79 12.81
N ALA A 18 1.12 -4.89 12.36
CA ALA A 18 1.14 -4.38 10.99
C ALA A 18 2.50 -3.77 10.64
N ASP A 19 3.06 -2.96 11.52
CA ASP A 19 4.39 -2.38 11.36
C ASP A 19 5.49 -3.44 11.24
N ARG A 20 5.44 -4.49 12.07
CA ARG A 20 6.40 -5.62 12.02
C ARG A 20 6.25 -6.47 10.75
N ILE A 21 5.02 -6.71 10.31
CA ILE A 21 4.74 -7.44 9.06
C ILE A 21 5.22 -6.64 7.87
N ILE A 22 4.86 -5.38 7.81
CA ILE A 22 5.20 -4.45 6.74
C ILE A 22 6.71 -4.24 6.65
N SER A 23 7.39 -4.04 7.79
CA SER A 23 8.86 -3.92 7.83
C SER A 23 9.57 -5.25 7.64
N GLY A 24 8.83 -6.38 7.71
CA GLY A 24 9.32 -7.72 7.61
C GLY A 24 10.06 -8.26 8.81
N ALA A 25 9.94 -7.63 9.93
CA ALA A 25 10.35 -8.23 11.19
C ALA A 25 9.59 -9.53 11.49
N ILE A 26 8.37 -9.67 10.91
CA ILE A 26 7.62 -10.92 10.86
C ILE A 26 7.48 -11.33 9.39
N GLU A 27 8.02 -12.49 9.03
CA GLU A 27 8.06 -12.96 7.65
C GLU A 27 6.69 -13.41 7.12
N PRO A 28 6.45 -13.32 5.79
CA PRO A 28 5.28 -13.91 5.15
C PRO A 28 5.15 -15.41 5.48
N GLY A 29 3.94 -15.86 5.78
CA GLY A 29 3.66 -17.24 6.20
C GLY A 29 3.99 -17.54 7.67
N ALA A 30 4.66 -16.64 8.39
CA ALA A 30 4.95 -16.84 9.81
C ALA A 30 3.66 -16.95 10.64
N ARG A 31 3.66 -17.84 11.61
CA ARG A 31 2.50 -18.03 12.51
C ARG A 31 2.44 -16.92 13.56
N LEU A 32 1.31 -16.24 13.66
CA LEU A 32 1.02 -15.30 14.73
C LEU A 32 0.46 -16.06 15.94
N ARG A 33 1.31 -16.25 16.96
CA ARG A 33 0.92 -17.01 18.16
C ARG A 33 0.22 -16.10 19.15
N GLN A 34 -1.07 -16.36 19.37
CA GLN A 34 -1.91 -15.57 20.25
C GLN A 34 -1.36 -15.47 21.68
N ASP A 35 -0.82 -16.58 22.20
CA ASP A 35 -0.26 -16.65 23.56
C ASP A 35 0.94 -15.70 23.72
N HIS A 36 1.90 -15.75 22.78
CA HIS A 36 3.10 -14.90 22.80
C HIS A 36 2.75 -13.41 22.70
N ILE A 37 1.76 -13.09 21.86
CA ILE A 37 1.35 -11.68 21.69
C ILE A 37 0.60 -11.19 22.92
N ALA A 38 -0.24 -12.03 23.53
CA ALA A 38 -0.92 -11.70 24.78
C ALA A 38 0.09 -11.44 25.92
N GLU A 39 1.12 -12.28 26.02
CA GLU A 39 2.22 -12.12 26.97
C GLU A 39 3.03 -10.84 26.71
N GLU A 40 3.46 -10.61 25.48
CA GLU A 40 4.24 -9.43 25.06
C GLU A 40 3.51 -8.11 25.38
N PHE A 41 2.20 -8.05 25.15
CA PHE A 41 1.40 -6.86 25.39
C PHE A 41 0.75 -6.82 26.76
N GLN A 42 1.03 -7.80 27.64
CA GLN A 42 0.48 -7.93 28.98
C GLN A 42 -1.06 -7.83 28.99
N THR A 43 -1.71 -8.60 28.11
CA THR A 43 -3.15 -8.54 27.90
C THR A 43 -3.77 -9.94 27.81
N SER A 44 -5.11 -9.99 27.77
CA SER A 44 -5.84 -11.24 27.52
C SER A 44 -5.87 -11.59 26.02
N HIS A 45 -6.33 -12.80 25.71
CA HIS A 45 -6.48 -13.26 24.33
C HIS A 45 -7.57 -12.50 23.54
N VAL A 46 -8.51 -11.84 24.21
CA VAL A 46 -9.63 -11.16 23.53
C VAL A 46 -9.15 -10.01 22.66
N PRO A 47 -8.40 -9.00 23.17
CA PRO A 47 -7.89 -7.93 22.31
C PRO A 47 -6.87 -8.40 21.25
N VAL A 48 -6.15 -9.51 21.50
CA VAL A 48 -5.26 -10.10 20.50
C VAL A 48 -6.06 -10.68 19.32
N ARG A 49 -7.16 -11.39 19.58
CA ARG A 49 -8.04 -11.89 18.51
C ARG A 49 -8.66 -10.76 17.71
N GLU A 50 -9.06 -9.70 18.38
CA GLU A 50 -9.59 -8.52 17.69
C GLU A 50 -8.52 -7.83 16.84
N ALA A 51 -7.28 -7.75 17.32
CA ALA A 51 -6.14 -7.27 16.55
C ALA A 51 -5.90 -8.14 15.30
N PHE A 52 -5.99 -9.47 15.43
CA PHE A 52 -5.85 -10.37 14.28
C PHE A 52 -6.96 -10.17 13.24
N ARG A 53 -8.21 -10.01 13.66
CA ARG A 53 -9.31 -9.67 12.74
C ARG A 53 -9.06 -8.36 11.98
N ARG A 54 -8.46 -7.37 12.66
CA ARG A 54 -8.07 -6.10 12.02
C ARG A 54 -6.95 -6.31 11.00
N LEU A 55 -5.97 -7.16 11.30
CA LEU A 55 -4.91 -7.54 10.35
C LEU A 55 -5.47 -8.33 9.16
N GLU A 56 -6.45 -9.21 9.39
CA GLU A 56 -7.14 -9.94 8.32
C GLU A 56 -7.94 -8.99 7.42
N ALA A 57 -8.68 -8.05 8.00
CA ALA A 57 -9.38 -7.01 7.24
C ALA A 57 -8.44 -6.13 6.41
N GLN A 58 -7.18 -5.97 6.84
CA GLN A 58 -6.12 -5.28 6.10
C GLN A 58 -5.39 -6.21 5.12
N GLY A 59 -5.75 -7.48 5.04
CA GLY A 59 -5.08 -8.48 4.24
C GLY A 59 -3.63 -8.78 4.67
N LEU A 60 -3.23 -8.37 5.88
CA LEU A 60 -1.88 -8.61 6.43
C LEU A 60 -1.73 -9.99 7.08
N ALA A 61 -2.85 -10.61 7.45
CA ALA A 61 -2.91 -11.92 8.04
C ALA A 61 -4.06 -12.74 7.43
N ALA A 62 -3.99 -14.05 7.56
CA ALA A 62 -5.04 -14.98 7.16
C ALA A 62 -5.23 -16.05 8.23
N SER A 63 -6.49 -16.37 8.55
CA SER A 63 -6.85 -17.51 9.39
C SER A 63 -6.84 -18.79 8.56
N GLU A 64 -6.03 -19.75 8.96
CA GLU A 64 -6.05 -21.11 8.40
C GLU A 64 -6.80 -22.06 9.33
N PRO A 65 -7.81 -22.80 8.85
CA PRO A 65 -8.52 -23.76 9.66
C PRO A 65 -7.58 -24.75 10.34
N ARG A 66 -7.69 -24.90 11.64
CA ARG A 66 -6.85 -25.76 12.51
C ARG A 66 -5.36 -25.38 12.61
N ARG A 67 -4.89 -24.35 11.91
CA ARG A 67 -3.49 -23.90 11.89
C ARG A 67 -3.27 -22.53 12.52
N GLY A 68 -4.36 -21.82 12.84
CA GLY A 68 -4.35 -20.51 13.47
C GLY A 68 -4.13 -19.40 12.46
N VAL A 69 -3.70 -18.23 12.95
CA VAL A 69 -3.48 -17.03 12.14
C VAL A 69 -2.02 -16.98 11.67
N ARG A 70 -1.84 -16.68 10.40
CA ARG A 70 -0.51 -16.50 9.79
C ARG A 70 -0.43 -15.16 9.08
N VAL A 71 0.80 -14.64 8.95
CA VAL A 71 1.07 -13.53 8.04
C VAL A 71 0.72 -13.96 6.62
N ALA A 72 -0.04 -13.15 5.91
CA ALA A 72 -0.43 -13.46 4.54
C ALA A 72 0.83 -13.63 3.67
N ALA A 73 0.89 -14.75 2.95
CA ALA A 73 1.89 -14.96 1.92
C ALA A 73 1.59 -14.07 0.72
N PHE A 74 2.63 -13.69 -0.05
CA PHE A 74 2.43 -12.93 -1.28
C PHE A 74 2.11 -13.89 -2.42
N ASP A 75 0.99 -13.67 -3.08
CA ASP A 75 0.71 -14.22 -4.39
C ASP A 75 1.07 -13.18 -5.46
N LEU A 76 1.95 -13.54 -6.39
CA LEU A 76 2.35 -12.66 -7.49
C LEU A 76 1.17 -12.36 -8.43
N GLY A 77 0.19 -13.27 -8.53
CA GLY A 77 -1.06 -13.03 -9.24
C GLY A 77 -1.86 -11.90 -8.60
N GLU A 78 -1.98 -11.92 -7.27
CA GLU A 78 -2.64 -10.84 -6.50
C GLU A 78 -1.95 -9.48 -6.69
N VAL A 79 -0.61 -9.44 -6.70
CA VAL A 79 0.16 -8.20 -6.95
C VAL A 79 -0.22 -7.58 -8.29
N ARG A 80 -0.28 -8.41 -9.34
CA ARG A 80 -0.64 -7.96 -10.69
C ARG A 80 -2.09 -7.50 -10.75
N GLU A 81 -3.01 -8.28 -10.19
CA GLU A 81 -4.43 -7.93 -10.15
C GLU A 81 -4.65 -6.59 -9.46
N VAL A 82 -4.05 -6.38 -8.28
CA VAL A 82 -4.12 -5.10 -7.53
C VAL A 82 -3.55 -3.95 -8.36
N ALA A 83 -2.42 -4.13 -9.05
CA ALA A 83 -1.82 -3.09 -9.89
C ALA A 83 -2.72 -2.72 -11.08
N GLU A 84 -3.32 -3.70 -11.77
CA GLU A 84 -4.24 -3.47 -12.88
C GLU A 84 -5.53 -2.76 -12.41
N MET A 85 -6.12 -3.21 -11.30
CA MET A 85 -7.30 -2.56 -10.72
C MET A 85 -6.99 -1.12 -10.32
N ARG A 86 -5.87 -0.87 -9.65
CA ARG A 86 -5.44 0.48 -9.29
C ARG A 86 -5.28 1.37 -10.51
N ALA A 87 -4.55 0.90 -11.51
CA ALA A 87 -4.31 1.67 -12.73
C ALA A 87 -5.63 2.09 -13.39
N ALA A 88 -6.57 1.18 -13.53
CA ALA A 88 -7.89 1.47 -14.12
C ALA A 88 -8.69 2.49 -13.29
N LEU A 89 -8.75 2.28 -11.96
CA LEU A 89 -9.56 3.10 -11.07
C LEU A 89 -8.94 4.49 -10.84
N GLU A 90 -7.61 4.57 -10.72
CA GLU A 90 -6.92 5.84 -10.55
C GLU A 90 -6.97 6.71 -11.81
N VAL A 91 -6.86 6.11 -13.01
CA VAL A 91 -7.07 6.82 -14.29
C VAL A 91 -8.50 7.36 -14.38
N LEU A 92 -9.51 6.56 -14.00
CA LEU A 92 -10.89 7.02 -13.94
C LEU A 92 -11.04 8.20 -12.97
N ALA A 93 -10.51 8.09 -11.76
CA ALA A 93 -10.57 9.14 -10.75
C ALA A 93 -9.86 10.42 -11.23
N LEU A 94 -8.67 10.30 -11.86
CA LEU A 94 -7.93 11.45 -12.36
C LEU A 94 -8.68 12.22 -13.43
N ARG A 95 -9.34 11.52 -14.38
CA ARG A 95 -10.16 12.17 -15.42
C ARG A 95 -11.29 12.99 -14.81
N HIS A 96 -11.93 12.48 -13.75
CA HIS A 96 -12.97 13.24 -13.04
C HIS A 96 -12.40 14.33 -12.12
N ALA A 97 -11.22 14.15 -11.58
CA ALA A 97 -10.56 15.13 -10.71
C ALA A 97 -9.98 16.32 -11.50
N ALA A 98 -9.46 16.08 -12.70
CA ALA A 98 -8.70 17.07 -13.48
C ALA A 98 -9.38 18.44 -13.61
N PRO A 99 -10.71 18.55 -13.88
CA PRO A 99 -11.38 19.85 -13.95
C PRO A 99 -11.43 20.60 -12.61
N HIS A 100 -11.17 19.92 -11.50
CA HIS A 100 -11.27 20.46 -10.14
C HIS A 100 -9.91 20.65 -9.47
N LEU A 101 -8.80 20.32 -10.16
CA LEU A 101 -7.45 20.49 -9.67
C LEU A 101 -7.04 21.97 -9.68
N THR A 102 -6.78 22.51 -8.50
CA THR A 102 -6.29 23.89 -8.34
C THR A 102 -4.76 23.92 -8.32
N ALA A 103 -4.17 25.09 -8.59
CA ALA A 103 -2.72 25.28 -8.45
C ALA A 103 -2.21 24.94 -7.05
N SER A 104 -3.01 25.19 -6.01
CA SER A 104 -2.68 24.83 -4.62
C SER A 104 -2.58 23.32 -4.43
N ILE A 105 -3.53 22.53 -4.97
CA ILE A 105 -3.50 21.07 -4.91
C ILE A 105 -2.27 20.52 -5.64
N LEU A 106 -1.99 21.04 -6.85
CA LEU A 106 -0.83 20.60 -7.64
C LEU A 106 0.50 20.93 -6.93
N ASN A 107 0.58 22.07 -6.23
CA ASN A 107 1.77 22.41 -5.45
C ASN A 107 1.94 21.48 -4.23
N LEU A 108 0.86 21.13 -3.52
CA LEU A 108 0.91 20.15 -2.43
C LEU A 108 1.33 18.76 -2.95
N ALA A 109 0.85 18.33 -4.11
CA ALA A 109 1.27 17.09 -4.74
C ALA A 109 2.75 17.11 -5.15
N GLU A 110 3.27 18.26 -5.60
CA GLU A 110 4.71 18.43 -5.87
C GLU A 110 5.54 18.33 -4.59
N GLU A 111 5.09 18.91 -3.47
CA GLU A 111 5.78 18.76 -2.19
C GLU A 111 5.77 17.31 -1.70
N ALA A 112 4.68 16.58 -1.88
CA ALA A 112 4.63 15.14 -1.60
C ALA A 112 5.65 14.36 -2.46
N THR A 113 5.78 14.68 -3.75
CA THR A 113 6.79 14.08 -4.63
C THR A 113 8.21 14.38 -4.13
N LYS A 114 8.51 15.63 -3.76
CA LYS A 114 9.82 16.02 -3.20
C LYS A 114 10.10 15.33 -1.86
N ALA A 115 9.09 15.09 -1.04
CA ALA A 115 9.24 14.34 0.21
C ALA A 115 9.59 12.87 -0.07
N GLY A 116 8.95 12.26 -1.07
CA GLY A 116 9.28 10.91 -1.55
C GLY A 116 10.73 10.80 -2.03
N ASP A 117 11.20 11.75 -2.83
CA ASP A 117 12.59 11.77 -3.33
C ASP A 117 13.64 11.87 -2.21
N LYS A 118 13.30 12.47 -1.07
CA LYS A 118 14.18 12.62 0.09
C LYS A 118 14.07 11.47 1.07
N SER A 119 13.17 10.54 0.86
CA SER A 119 12.91 9.42 1.77
C SER A 119 14.10 8.49 1.87
N ARG A 120 14.47 8.12 3.10
CA ARG A 120 15.60 7.24 3.39
C ARG A 120 15.19 5.78 3.59
N ASP A 121 13.90 5.50 3.56
CA ASP A 121 13.32 4.18 3.72
C ASP A 121 12.03 4.05 2.88
N VAL A 122 11.64 2.82 2.61
CA VAL A 122 10.48 2.50 1.77
C VAL A 122 9.16 2.96 2.38
N ARG A 123 9.06 3.03 3.72
CA ARG A 123 7.83 3.46 4.41
C ARG A 123 7.59 4.95 4.20
N SER A 124 8.59 5.77 4.47
CA SER A 124 8.51 7.23 4.26
C SER A 124 8.24 7.57 2.80
N TRP A 125 8.85 6.80 1.89
CA TRP A 125 8.59 6.95 0.46
C TRP A 125 7.15 6.59 0.09
N GLU A 126 6.63 5.45 0.59
CA GLU A 126 5.26 5.01 0.31
C GLU A 126 4.22 5.99 0.84
N GLU A 127 4.42 6.52 2.05
CA GLU A 127 3.54 7.53 2.63
C GLU A 127 3.47 8.81 1.78
N ALA A 128 4.61 9.28 1.29
CA ALA A 128 4.70 10.41 0.38
C ALA A 128 4.04 10.10 -0.98
N ASN A 129 4.30 8.91 -1.53
CA ASN A 129 3.68 8.43 -2.76
C ASN A 129 2.15 8.35 -2.64
N ARG A 130 1.64 7.75 -1.56
CA ARG A 130 0.21 7.68 -1.29
C ARG A 130 -0.42 9.08 -1.14
N THR A 131 0.29 10.00 -0.50
CA THR A 131 -0.15 11.38 -0.35
C THR A 131 -0.27 12.06 -1.71
N PHE A 132 0.70 11.88 -2.60
CA PHE A 132 0.66 12.39 -3.98
C PHE A 132 -0.60 11.90 -4.71
N HIS A 133 -0.79 10.58 -4.78
CA HIS A 133 -1.95 9.99 -5.47
C HIS A 133 -3.27 10.53 -4.89
N ARG A 134 -3.41 10.56 -3.56
CA ARG A 134 -4.63 11.04 -2.92
C ARG A 134 -4.93 12.51 -3.23
N LEU A 135 -3.92 13.37 -3.27
CA LEU A 135 -4.09 14.79 -3.60
C LEU A 135 -4.63 15.01 -5.02
N ILE A 136 -4.11 14.27 -6.01
CA ILE A 136 -4.55 14.44 -7.41
C ILE A 136 -5.85 13.70 -7.73
N LEU A 137 -6.28 12.72 -6.92
CA LEU A 137 -7.46 11.91 -7.18
C LEU A 137 -8.69 12.33 -6.34
N ALA A 138 -8.50 12.82 -5.11
CA ALA A 138 -9.60 13.16 -4.21
C ALA A 138 -10.63 14.16 -4.79
N PRO A 139 -10.24 15.15 -5.61
CA PRO A 139 -11.19 16.08 -6.21
C PRO A 139 -12.17 15.46 -7.22
N CYS A 140 -12.08 14.16 -7.51
CA CYS A 140 -13.00 13.47 -8.45
C CYS A 140 -14.47 13.47 -7.99
N GLY A 141 -14.76 13.79 -6.73
CA GLY A 141 -16.11 13.80 -6.19
C GLY A 141 -16.77 12.42 -6.02
N MET A 142 -15.99 11.33 -6.10
CA MET A 142 -16.47 9.95 -6.06
C MET A 142 -15.97 9.23 -4.79
N PRO A 143 -16.61 9.41 -3.62
CA PRO A 143 -16.06 8.92 -2.35
C PRO A 143 -15.91 7.39 -2.28
N ARG A 144 -16.77 6.62 -2.93
CA ARG A 144 -16.65 5.16 -3.00
C ARG A 144 -15.45 4.72 -3.83
N LEU A 145 -15.20 5.42 -4.96
CA LEU A 145 -14.03 5.15 -5.80
C LEU A 145 -12.74 5.42 -5.02
N ILE A 146 -12.66 6.55 -4.33
CA ILE A 146 -11.50 6.89 -3.48
C ILE A 146 -11.29 5.87 -2.37
N ALA A 147 -12.34 5.42 -1.68
CA ALA A 147 -12.23 4.38 -0.66
C ALA A 147 -11.66 3.07 -1.24
N THR A 148 -12.14 2.64 -2.40
CA THR A 148 -11.62 1.43 -3.08
C THR A 148 -10.15 1.61 -3.49
N ILE A 149 -9.78 2.79 -4.01
CA ILE A 149 -8.38 3.11 -4.33
C ILE A 149 -7.51 3.08 -3.07
N ASP A 150 -7.97 3.64 -1.95
CA ASP A 150 -7.25 3.62 -0.67
C ASP A 150 -7.00 2.18 -0.16
N ASP A 151 -7.98 1.28 -0.30
CA ASP A 151 -7.84 -0.15 0.06
C ASP A 151 -6.81 -0.86 -0.84
N LEU A 152 -6.84 -0.59 -2.14
CA LEU A 152 -5.87 -1.15 -3.09
C LEU A 152 -4.47 -0.57 -2.88
N HIS A 153 -4.34 0.69 -2.48
CA HIS A 153 -3.06 1.28 -2.07
C HIS A 153 -2.49 0.54 -0.86
N ALA A 154 -3.31 0.26 0.16
CA ALA A 154 -2.87 -0.50 1.34
C ALA A 154 -2.41 -1.91 0.96
N ALA A 155 -3.12 -2.58 0.03
CA ALA A 155 -2.68 -3.86 -0.52
C ALA A 155 -1.34 -3.76 -1.25
N SER A 156 -1.17 -2.75 -2.13
CA SER A 156 0.09 -2.51 -2.87
C SER A 156 1.28 -2.21 -1.94
N ALA A 157 1.07 -1.43 -0.87
CA ALA A 157 2.12 -1.08 0.09
C ALA A 157 2.76 -2.33 0.69
N ARG A 158 1.98 -3.36 0.98
CA ARG A 158 2.45 -4.67 1.44
C ARG A 158 3.52 -5.28 0.54
N PHE A 159 3.26 -5.24 -0.77
CA PHE A 159 4.18 -5.81 -1.77
C PHE A 159 5.44 -4.97 -1.91
N LEU A 160 5.30 -3.65 -1.91
CA LEU A 160 6.43 -2.71 -1.96
C LEU A 160 7.38 -2.93 -0.78
N PHE A 161 6.85 -3.03 0.43
CA PHE A 161 7.65 -3.27 1.63
C PHE A 161 8.36 -4.62 1.58
N ALA A 162 7.72 -5.66 1.08
CA ALA A 162 8.36 -6.97 0.92
C ALA A 162 9.45 -6.97 -0.16
N ALA A 163 9.23 -6.27 -1.27
CA ALA A 163 10.17 -6.24 -2.39
C ALA A 163 11.43 -5.40 -2.09
N TRP A 164 11.31 -4.35 -1.26
CA TRP A 164 12.40 -3.37 -1.04
C TRP A 164 12.95 -3.34 0.38
N ARG A 165 12.77 -4.39 1.11
CA ARG A 165 13.15 -4.51 2.51
C ARG A 165 14.63 -4.27 2.79
N SER A 166 15.50 -4.74 1.89
CA SER A 166 16.96 -4.75 2.06
C SER A 166 17.71 -3.90 1.02
N GLU A 167 17.03 -3.30 0.07
CA GLU A 167 17.65 -2.67 -1.11
C GLU A 167 17.01 -1.31 -1.41
N TRP A 168 16.63 -0.55 -0.37
CA TRP A 168 16.11 0.79 -0.59
C TRP A 168 17.19 1.71 -1.14
N GLU A 169 16.94 2.25 -2.30
CA GLU A 169 17.76 3.29 -2.92
C GLU A 169 16.96 4.58 -3.04
N ILE A 170 17.60 5.70 -2.72
CA ILE A 170 17.02 7.02 -2.94
C ILE A 170 16.78 7.19 -4.43
N ARG A 171 15.58 7.59 -4.81
CA ARG A 171 15.17 7.74 -6.20
C ARG A 171 14.41 9.02 -6.43
N THR A 172 14.47 9.52 -7.65
CA THR A 172 13.70 10.65 -8.13
C THR A 172 12.49 10.14 -8.91
N ASP A 173 11.29 10.51 -8.51
CA ASP A 173 10.07 10.08 -9.21
C ASP A 173 9.81 10.97 -10.42
N GLN A 174 10.25 10.51 -11.59
CA GLN A 174 10.06 11.21 -12.86
C GLN A 174 8.61 11.15 -13.35
N ASP A 175 7.89 10.06 -13.05
CA ASP A 175 6.51 9.89 -13.48
C ASP A 175 5.58 10.87 -12.76
N HIS A 176 5.74 11.08 -11.45
CA HIS A 176 4.99 12.09 -10.72
C HIS A 176 5.21 13.50 -11.30
N ARG A 177 6.45 13.84 -11.67
CA ARG A 177 6.76 15.13 -12.31
C ARG A 177 6.11 15.26 -13.68
N ALA A 178 6.13 14.20 -14.48
CA ALA A 178 5.49 14.18 -15.79
C ALA A 178 3.97 14.33 -15.68
N ILE A 179 3.34 13.64 -14.71
CA ILE A 179 1.91 13.77 -14.41
C ILE A 179 1.57 15.21 -14.01
N LEU A 180 2.31 15.81 -13.08
CA LEU A 180 2.08 17.19 -12.64
C LEU A 180 2.27 18.21 -13.79
N SER A 181 3.29 18.00 -14.62
CA SER A 181 3.53 18.86 -15.79
C SER A 181 2.36 18.80 -16.77
N ALA A 182 1.86 17.60 -17.10
CA ALA A 182 0.72 17.42 -17.98
C ALA A 182 -0.56 18.04 -17.40
N LEU A 183 -0.82 17.88 -16.09
CA LEU A 183 -1.96 18.48 -15.41
C LEU A 183 -1.91 20.02 -15.41
N ARG A 184 -0.74 20.61 -15.18
CA ARG A 184 -0.55 22.08 -15.26
C ARG A 184 -0.77 22.63 -16.65
N GLN A 185 -0.54 21.83 -17.69
CA GLN A 185 -0.79 22.17 -19.09
C GLN A 185 -2.23 21.88 -19.53
N GLY A 186 -3.10 21.36 -18.65
CA GLY A 186 -4.47 20.95 -18.98
C GLY A 186 -4.55 19.68 -19.83
N ASN A 187 -3.43 18.93 -19.99
CA ASN A 187 -3.39 17.71 -20.78
C ASN A 187 -3.72 16.48 -19.90
N THR A 188 -5.01 16.33 -19.61
CA THR A 188 -5.53 15.25 -18.74
C THR A 188 -5.21 13.86 -19.30
N GLU A 189 -5.31 13.66 -20.61
CA GLU A 189 -5.07 12.33 -21.20
C GLU A 189 -3.60 11.90 -21.12
N SER A 190 -2.67 12.82 -21.31
CA SER A 190 -1.24 12.52 -21.09
C SER A 190 -0.94 12.20 -19.63
N ALA A 191 -1.54 12.94 -18.68
CA ALA A 191 -1.42 12.67 -17.26
C ALA A 191 -1.99 11.29 -16.90
N ALA A 192 -3.18 10.97 -17.39
CA ALA A 192 -3.86 9.70 -17.17
C ALA A 192 -3.08 8.51 -17.73
N ALA A 193 -2.56 8.63 -18.96
CA ALA A 193 -1.73 7.60 -19.56
C ALA A 193 -0.43 7.34 -18.76
N THR A 194 0.22 8.41 -18.29
CA THR A 194 1.42 8.28 -17.45
C THR A 194 1.10 7.68 -16.10
N LEU A 195 0.01 8.09 -15.44
CA LEU A 195 -0.44 7.52 -14.17
C LEU A 195 -0.73 6.02 -14.30
N GLY A 196 -1.44 5.60 -15.35
CA GLY A 196 -1.74 4.18 -15.58
C GLY A 196 -0.46 3.34 -15.66
N ARG A 197 0.51 3.75 -16.50
CA ARG A 197 1.81 3.04 -16.59
C ARG A 197 2.59 3.05 -15.30
N HIS A 198 2.61 4.17 -14.57
CA HIS A 198 3.28 4.32 -13.29
C HIS A 198 2.74 3.33 -12.25
N VAL A 199 1.43 3.18 -12.16
CA VAL A 199 0.81 2.24 -11.22
C VAL A 199 1.04 0.78 -11.64
N GLN A 200 0.92 0.45 -12.93
CA GLN A 200 1.16 -0.90 -13.44
C GLN A 200 2.59 -1.38 -13.21
N TRP A 201 3.57 -0.46 -13.25
CA TRP A 201 4.97 -0.81 -13.04
C TRP A 201 5.24 -1.44 -11.66
N ILE A 202 4.47 -1.07 -10.62
CA ILE A 202 4.55 -1.70 -9.29
C ILE A 202 4.27 -3.21 -9.37
N GLY A 203 3.30 -3.61 -10.19
CA GLY A 203 2.98 -5.02 -10.43
C GLY A 203 4.04 -5.81 -11.21
N GLN A 204 5.02 -5.12 -11.80
CA GLN A 204 6.07 -5.73 -12.64
C GLN A 204 7.40 -5.93 -11.92
N LYS A 205 7.55 -5.49 -10.66
CA LYS A 205 8.81 -5.69 -9.93
C LYS A 205 8.96 -7.14 -9.45
N PRO A 206 10.15 -7.73 -9.65
CA PRO A 206 10.43 -9.06 -9.12
C PRO A 206 10.47 -9.00 -7.58
N VAL A 207 9.68 -9.84 -6.93
CA VAL A 207 9.74 -10.04 -5.49
C VAL A 207 10.72 -11.17 -5.20
N LYS A 208 11.77 -10.91 -4.42
CA LYS A 208 12.65 -11.98 -3.91
C LYS A 208 11.84 -12.83 -2.94
N THR A 209 11.60 -14.09 -3.28
CA THR A 209 10.99 -15.05 -2.36
C THR A 209 12.00 -15.48 -1.30
N ALA A 210 11.52 -15.85 -0.10
CA ALA A 210 12.35 -16.31 1.02
C ALA A 210 13.29 -17.51 0.69
N SER A 211 13.09 -18.18 -0.45
CA SER A 211 13.92 -19.28 -0.95
C SER A 211 15.07 -18.85 -1.85
N GLY A 212 15.35 -17.55 -2.00
CA GLY A 212 16.49 -17.03 -2.79
C GLY A 212 16.38 -17.24 -4.31
N LYS A 213 15.30 -17.83 -4.81
CA LYS A 213 15.06 -17.96 -6.25
C LYS A 213 14.28 -16.75 -6.74
N MET A 214 14.93 -15.94 -7.59
CA MET A 214 14.25 -14.95 -8.40
C MET A 214 13.25 -15.68 -9.31
N ARG A 215 11.96 -15.57 -9.03
CA ARG A 215 10.93 -15.87 -10.01
C ARG A 215 10.64 -14.57 -10.75
N GLU A 216 10.93 -14.53 -12.02
CA GLU A 216 10.41 -13.48 -12.90
C GLU A 216 8.89 -13.50 -12.80
N ALA A 217 8.30 -12.39 -12.37
CA ALA A 217 6.86 -12.26 -12.21
C ALA A 217 6.12 -12.38 -13.55
N PHE A 218 6.84 -12.43 -14.68
CA PHE A 218 6.29 -12.34 -16.03
C PHE A 218 7.10 -13.16 -17.05
N ALA A 219 7.01 -14.48 -16.98
CA ALA A 219 7.15 -15.27 -18.20
C ALA A 219 5.78 -15.27 -18.89
N ILE A 220 5.62 -14.45 -19.89
CA ILE A 220 4.53 -14.60 -20.87
C ILE A 220 4.79 -15.92 -21.55
N VAL A 221 4.00 -16.93 -21.22
CA VAL A 221 3.91 -18.14 -22.05
C VAL A 221 3.10 -17.74 -23.27
N GLY A 222 3.77 -17.74 -24.43
CA GLY A 222 3.17 -17.56 -25.75
C GLY A 222 2.21 -18.66 -26.11
#